data_6f8c6e3080cba70d40d7e280087abbe8
#
_entry.id   6f8c6e3080cba70d40d7e280087abbe8
#
_cell.length_a   1.000
_cell.length_b   1.000
_cell.length_c   1.000
_cell.angle_alpha   90.00
_cell.angle_beta   90.00
_cell.angle_gamma   90.00
#
_symmetry.space_group_name_H-M   'P 1'
#
loop_
_entity.id
_entity.type
_entity.pdbx_description
1 polymer ?
#
loop_
_entity_poly.entity_id
_entity_poly.type
_entity_poly.pdbx_seq_one_letter_code
_entity_poly.pdbx_strand_id
1 'polypeptide(L)'
;WFDYNDTFLAKEWAHPSDNFGSIYSYFYKNKNYKFNDFTNTLTKAYEIQGSLCLGTSLNKLGYDHVFYVKLASGSVFSYLVNNGDTNAIRRTVNNILLDGPNLRAYRHFPNVGKRKSWAAADASRRGIELAIISNYEDEIYESVQNENKWGFESSFLDNSKIEFGKELNNWVIQNILFKVLFPAEFHGQSAVEAAIRLSEEFNKNINKFEKVNIYTHEPA
;
A
#
# COMPACT_ATOMS: atom_id res chain seq x y z
N TRP A 1 -16.22 0.42 -1.62
CA TRP A 1 -17.48 0.63 -2.32
C TRP A 1 -17.67 2.09 -2.72
N PHE A 2 -17.36 3.03 -1.82
CA PHE A 2 -17.50 4.46 -2.08
C PHE A 2 -16.18 5.14 -2.44
N ASP A 3 -15.11 4.38 -2.52
CA ASP A 3 -13.75 4.86 -2.83
C ASP A 3 -13.27 6.03 -1.95
N TYR A 4 -13.63 5.98 -0.66
CA TYR A 4 -13.24 6.97 0.35
C TYR A 4 -11.98 6.59 1.13
N ASN A 5 -11.20 5.63 0.65
CA ASN A 5 -9.91 5.30 1.24
C ASN A 5 -8.97 6.50 1.24
N ASP A 6 -8.05 6.50 2.17
CA ASP A 6 -6.97 7.48 2.22
C ASP A 6 -6.00 7.33 1.05
N THR A 7 -5.20 8.34 0.83
CA THR A 7 -4.15 8.32 -0.20
C THR A 7 -2.90 9.00 0.32
N PHE A 8 -1.76 8.35 0.12
CA PHE A 8 -0.44 8.91 0.36
C PHE A 8 0.31 9.03 -0.96
N LEU A 9 0.69 10.25 -1.33
CA LEU A 9 1.37 10.55 -2.59
C LEU A 9 2.87 10.67 -2.37
N ALA A 10 3.63 9.80 -3.05
CA ALA A 10 5.09 9.72 -2.97
C ALA A 10 5.66 9.27 -4.33
N LYS A 11 6.91 8.78 -4.40
CA LYS A 11 7.44 8.11 -5.61
C LYS A 11 6.57 6.93 -6.02
N GLU A 12 6.07 6.17 -5.03
CA GLU A 12 4.97 5.24 -5.16
C GLU A 12 3.78 5.79 -4.38
N TRP A 13 2.58 5.71 -4.91
CA TRP A 13 1.40 6.08 -4.13
C TRP A 13 0.79 4.87 -3.44
N ALA A 14 0.11 5.09 -2.33
CA ALA A 14 -0.45 4.03 -1.52
C ALA A 14 -1.74 4.44 -0.82
N HIS A 15 -2.40 3.44 -0.27
CA HIS A 15 -3.53 3.57 0.62
C HIS A 15 -3.17 2.90 1.96
N PRO A 16 -2.54 3.62 2.91
CA PRO A 16 -2.10 3.01 4.16
C PRO A 16 -3.21 2.39 5.00
N SER A 17 -4.47 2.82 4.82
CA SER A 17 -5.64 2.17 5.42
C SER A 17 -5.85 0.71 5.00
N ASP A 18 -5.19 0.25 3.93
CA ASP A 18 -5.19 -1.17 3.54
C ASP A 18 -4.62 -2.09 4.63
N ASN A 19 -3.85 -1.54 5.57
CA ASN A 19 -3.35 -2.25 6.76
C ASN A 19 -4.39 -2.37 7.89
N PHE A 20 -5.50 -1.63 7.85
CA PHE A 20 -6.47 -1.57 8.93
C PHE A 20 -7.02 -2.95 9.31
N GLY A 21 -7.43 -3.75 8.32
CA GLY A 21 -8.06 -5.04 8.55
C GLY A 21 -7.16 -6.03 9.30
N SER A 22 -5.87 -6.09 8.98
CA SER A 22 -4.90 -6.96 9.63
C SER A 22 -4.70 -6.58 11.10
N ILE A 23 -4.52 -5.30 11.38
CA ILE A 23 -4.30 -4.79 12.73
C ILE A 23 -5.57 -4.93 13.56
N TYR A 24 -6.73 -4.53 13.00
CA TYR A 24 -8.02 -4.67 13.66
C TYR A 24 -8.32 -6.12 14.05
N SER A 25 -8.00 -7.10 13.20
CA SER A 25 -8.25 -8.52 13.48
C SER A 25 -7.52 -9.01 14.72
N TYR A 26 -6.29 -8.52 14.98
CA TYR A 26 -5.54 -8.82 16.19
C TYR A 26 -6.22 -8.23 17.43
N PHE A 27 -6.55 -6.95 17.40
CA PHE A 27 -7.17 -6.26 18.54
C PHE A 27 -8.61 -6.74 18.82
N TYR A 28 -9.34 -7.14 17.78
CA TYR A 28 -10.67 -7.72 17.94
C TYR A 28 -10.66 -9.01 18.76
N LYS A 29 -9.64 -9.84 18.56
CA LYS A 29 -9.47 -11.10 19.30
C LYS A 29 -8.86 -10.90 20.69
N ASN A 30 -8.01 -9.90 20.85
CA ASN A 30 -7.24 -9.63 22.07
C ASN A 30 -7.81 -8.41 22.82
N LYS A 31 -8.80 -8.61 23.66
CA LYS A 31 -9.58 -7.55 24.30
C LYS A 31 -8.87 -6.79 25.45
N ASN A 32 -7.65 -7.18 25.80
CA ASN A 32 -6.90 -6.57 26.92
C ASN A 32 -6.14 -5.28 26.54
N TYR A 33 -6.26 -4.82 25.30
CA TYR A 33 -5.59 -3.64 24.80
C TYR A 33 -6.48 -2.40 24.84
N LYS A 34 -5.84 -1.24 25.01
CA LYS A 34 -6.50 0.06 24.93
C LYS A 34 -6.64 0.53 23.48
N PHE A 35 -7.57 1.44 23.24
CA PHE A 35 -7.72 2.06 21.92
C PHE A 35 -6.43 2.75 21.43
N ASN A 36 -5.67 3.35 22.33
CA ASN A 36 -4.36 3.95 21.99
C ASN A 36 -3.36 2.93 21.48
N ASP A 37 -3.38 1.68 21.95
CA ASP A 37 -2.47 0.64 21.43
C ASP A 37 -2.80 0.31 19.99
N PHE A 38 -4.10 0.23 19.67
CA PHE A 38 -4.57 0.04 18.30
C PHE A 38 -4.15 1.20 17.38
N THR A 39 -4.42 2.44 17.77
CA THR A 39 -4.09 3.62 16.94
C THR A 39 -2.59 3.79 16.77
N ASN A 40 -1.79 3.58 17.81
CA ASN A 40 -0.33 3.61 17.72
C ASN A 40 0.22 2.52 16.78
N THR A 41 -0.37 1.34 16.84
CA THR A 41 0.01 0.22 15.96
C THR A 41 -0.35 0.51 14.51
N LEU A 42 -1.52 1.05 14.26
CA LEU A 42 -1.95 1.46 12.93
C LEU A 42 -1.03 2.55 12.37
N THR A 43 -0.67 3.54 13.19
CA THR A 43 0.28 4.61 12.81
C THR A 43 1.64 4.04 12.41
N LYS A 44 2.15 3.00 13.09
CA LYS A 44 3.38 2.32 12.68
C LYS A 44 3.27 1.69 11.29
N ALA A 45 2.15 1.04 10.97
CA ALA A 45 1.93 0.46 9.65
C ALA A 45 1.88 1.54 8.55
N TYR A 46 1.21 2.66 8.82
CA TYR A 46 1.19 3.83 7.94
C TYR A 46 2.61 4.34 7.67
N GLU A 47 3.40 4.47 8.73
CA GLU A 47 4.75 5.00 8.65
C GLU A 47 5.68 4.07 7.85
N ILE A 48 5.63 2.76 8.09
CA ILE A 48 6.41 1.78 7.34
C ILE A 48 6.04 1.83 5.85
N GLN A 49 4.75 1.74 5.53
CA GLN A 49 4.30 1.73 4.14
C GLN A 49 4.63 3.04 3.42
N GLY A 50 4.30 4.17 4.01
CA GLY A 50 4.52 5.47 3.38
C GLY A 50 5.99 5.82 3.22
N SER A 51 6.84 5.44 4.17
CA SER A 51 8.28 5.67 4.06
C SER A 51 8.92 4.82 2.96
N LEU A 52 8.49 3.57 2.78
CA LEU A 52 8.89 2.73 1.63
C LEU A 52 8.42 3.34 0.30
N CYS A 53 7.21 3.89 0.25
CA CYS A 53 6.68 4.57 -0.92
C CYS A 53 7.49 5.82 -1.31
N LEU A 54 8.12 6.49 -0.36
CA LEU A 54 9.03 7.61 -0.65
C LEU A 54 10.36 7.12 -1.22
N GLY A 55 10.87 5.99 -0.75
CA GLY A 55 12.16 5.45 -1.15
C GLY A 55 12.15 4.91 -2.57
N THR A 56 11.26 3.98 -2.86
CA THR A 56 11.30 3.18 -4.09
C THR A 56 9.94 3.04 -4.75
N SER A 57 9.88 3.21 -6.08
CA SER A 57 8.66 2.99 -6.87
C SER A 57 8.66 1.60 -7.51
N LEU A 58 7.79 0.71 -7.05
CA LEU A 58 7.57 -0.61 -7.61
C LEU A 58 6.80 -0.53 -8.94
N ASN A 59 5.91 0.45 -9.07
CA ASN A 59 5.12 0.67 -10.28
C ASN A 59 6.00 0.85 -11.53
N LYS A 60 7.07 1.61 -11.42
CA LYS A 60 8.03 1.81 -12.51
C LYS A 60 8.71 0.52 -12.98
N LEU A 61 8.76 -0.48 -12.11
CA LEU A 61 9.35 -1.80 -12.38
C LEU A 61 8.31 -2.86 -12.76
N GLY A 62 7.04 -2.46 -12.92
CA GLY A 62 5.94 -3.38 -13.28
C GLY A 62 5.34 -4.15 -12.12
N TYR A 63 5.71 -3.83 -10.87
CA TYR A 63 5.18 -4.46 -9.67
C TYR A 63 4.12 -3.60 -8.99
N ASP A 64 3.29 -4.25 -8.18
CA ASP A 64 2.19 -3.59 -7.49
C ASP A 64 2.61 -3.06 -6.12
N HIS A 65 2.22 -1.83 -5.82
CA HIS A 65 2.45 -1.17 -4.53
C HIS A 65 1.89 -1.93 -3.32
N VAL A 66 0.93 -2.84 -3.52
CA VAL A 66 0.40 -3.69 -2.42
C VAL A 66 1.46 -4.58 -1.77
N PHE A 67 2.64 -4.72 -2.38
CA PHE A 67 3.78 -5.34 -1.72
C PHE A 67 4.18 -4.59 -0.43
N TYR A 68 4.10 -3.27 -0.44
CA TYR A 68 4.35 -2.46 0.76
C TYR A 68 3.27 -2.64 1.83
N VAL A 69 2.03 -2.94 1.43
CA VAL A 69 0.98 -3.39 2.37
C VAL A 69 1.36 -4.71 3.01
N LYS A 70 1.85 -5.68 2.22
CA LYS A 70 2.32 -6.99 2.72
C LYS A 70 3.44 -6.80 3.76
N LEU A 71 4.44 -5.97 3.45
CA LEU A 71 5.55 -5.65 4.36
C LEU A 71 5.07 -4.97 5.64
N ALA A 72 4.29 -3.91 5.53
CA ALA A 72 3.82 -3.16 6.70
C ALA A 72 2.90 -4.00 7.60
N SER A 73 1.90 -4.66 7.01
CA SER A 73 0.97 -5.52 7.74
C SER A 73 1.69 -6.69 8.44
N GLY A 74 2.59 -7.38 7.72
CA GLY A 74 3.32 -8.52 8.26
C GLY A 74 4.27 -8.12 9.38
N SER A 75 5.06 -7.08 9.18
CA SER A 75 6.01 -6.59 10.19
C SER A 75 5.31 -6.14 11.46
N VAL A 76 4.23 -5.37 11.34
CA VAL A 76 3.48 -4.87 12.50
C VAL A 76 2.71 -6.00 13.19
N PHE A 77 2.16 -6.95 12.44
CA PHE A 77 1.52 -8.12 13.03
C PHE A 77 2.53 -9.00 13.79
N SER A 78 3.72 -9.24 13.21
CA SER A 78 4.80 -9.96 13.89
C SER A 78 5.23 -9.25 15.17
N TYR A 79 5.37 -7.93 15.13
CA TYR A 79 5.65 -7.10 16.32
C TYR A 79 4.62 -7.35 17.44
N LEU A 80 3.33 -7.39 17.10
CA LEU A 80 2.24 -7.58 18.07
C LEU A 80 2.25 -8.98 18.70
N VAL A 81 2.34 -10.03 17.88
CA VAL A 81 2.23 -11.42 18.36
C VAL A 81 3.48 -11.90 19.09
N ASN A 82 4.63 -11.27 18.82
CA ASN A 82 5.93 -11.62 19.40
C ASN A 82 6.42 -10.58 20.43
N ASN A 83 5.55 -9.71 20.92
CA ASN A 83 5.89 -8.70 21.93
C ASN A 83 7.14 -7.84 21.57
N GLY A 84 7.29 -7.53 20.28
CA GLY A 84 8.38 -6.70 19.78
C GLY A 84 9.70 -7.44 19.55
N ASP A 85 9.72 -8.77 19.54
CA ASP A 85 10.93 -9.55 19.23
C ASP A 85 11.45 -9.21 17.82
N THR A 86 12.63 -8.60 17.78
CA THR A 86 13.28 -8.16 16.55
C THR A 86 13.62 -9.32 15.61
N ASN A 87 14.01 -10.48 16.14
CA ASN A 87 14.34 -11.65 15.32
C ASN A 87 13.10 -12.22 14.65
N ALA A 88 11.97 -12.29 15.35
CA ALA A 88 10.69 -12.70 14.76
C ALA A 88 10.26 -11.74 13.62
N ILE A 89 10.43 -10.43 13.82
CA ILE A 89 10.16 -9.42 12.78
C ILE A 89 11.11 -9.62 11.59
N ARG A 90 12.41 -9.84 11.82
CA ARG A 90 13.39 -10.10 10.75
C ARG A 90 13.03 -11.35 9.93
N ARG A 91 12.67 -12.46 10.57
CA ARG A 91 12.19 -13.68 9.88
C ARG A 91 10.97 -13.37 9.02
N THR A 92 10.01 -12.64 9.58
CA THR A 92 8.80 -12.22 8.83
C THR A 92 9.15 -11.38 7.60
N VAL A 93 10.01 -10.38 7.74
CA VAL A 93 10.46 -9.55 6.62
C VAL A 93 11.21 -10.38 5.57
N ASN A 94 12.09 -11.27 6.00
CA ASN A 94 12.80 -12.20 5.11
C ASN A 94 11.81 -13.03 4.27
N ASN A 95 10.82 -13.65 4.89
CA ASN A 95 9.82 -14.45 4.20
C ASN A 95 8.94 -13.61 3.25
N ILE A 96 8.65 -12.35 3.59
CA ILE A 96 7.93 -11.44 2.70
C ILE A 96 8.78 -11.08 1.47
N LEU A 97 10.08 -10.85 1.65
CA LEU A 97 10.99 -10.59 0.53
C LEU A 97 11.12 -11.82 -0.38
N LEU A 98 11.25 -13.03 0.19
CA LEU A 98 11.28 -14.28 -0.56
C LEU A 98 9.99 -14.57 -1.32
N ASP A 99 8.83 -14.22 -0.75
CA ASP A 99 7.51 -14.35 -1.40
C ASP A 99 7.35 -13.37 -2.59
N GLY A 100 8.12 -12.30 -2.61
CA GLY A 100 8.21 -11.33 -3.70
C GLY A 100 6.97 -10.44 -3.90
N PRO A 101 7.05 -9.50 -4.84
CA PRO A 101 5.97 -8.60 -5.18
C PRO A 101 5.01 -9.19 -6.22
N ASN A 102 3.79 -8.72 -6.24
CA ASN A 102 2.80 -9.06 -7.25
C ASN A 102 3.04 -8.25 -8.53
N LEU A 103 2.79 -8.86 -9.70
CA LEU A 103 2.75 -8.13 -10.97
C LEU A 103 1.60 -7.12 -10.99
N ARG A 104 1.83 -5.97 -11.62
CA ARG A 104 0.86 -4.89 -11.74
C ARG A 104 -0.07 -5.02 -12.97
N ALA A 105 0.18 -5.95 -13.89
CA ALA A 105 -0.54 -6.08 -15.16
C ALA A 105 -2.07 -6.02 -15.05
N TYR A 106 -2.64 -6.54 -13.98
CA TYR A 106 -4.10 -6.56 -13.76
C TYR A 106 -4.74 -5.20 -13.45
N ARG A 107 -3.93 -4.13 -13.32
CA ARG A 107 -4.42 -2.75 -13.14
C ARG A 107 -4.46 -1.96 -14.44
N HIS A 108 -3.92 -2.51 -15.53
CA HIS A 108 -3.79 -1.85 -16.82
C HIS A 108 -4.63 -2.54 -17.89
N PHE A 109 -5.19 -1.72 -18.81
CA PHE A 109 -5.86 -2.23 -19.99
C PHE A 109 -4.90 -3.11 -20.82
N PRO A 110 -5.35 -4.22 -21.42
CA PRO A 110 -6.72 -4.77 -21.37
C PRO A 110 -7.03 -5.68 -20.16
N ASN A 111 -6.12 -5.83 -19.21
CA ASN A 111 -6.17 -6.85 -18.15
C ASN A 111 -6.90 -6.40 -16.87
N VAL A 112 -7.53 -5.22 -16.87
CA VAL A 112 -8.23 -4.71 -15.70
C VAL A 112 -9.37 -5.64 -15.30
N GLY A 113 -9.34 -6.16 -14.06
CA GLY A 113 -10.29 -7.13 -13.60
C GLY A 113 -10.58 -7.07 -12.10
N LYS A 114 -11.37 -8.01 -11.62
CA LYS A 114 -11.83 -8.07 -10.21
C LYS A 114 -10.70 -8.14 -9.18
N ARG A 115 -9.49 -8.60 -9.56
CA ARG A 115 -8.32 -8.63 -8.68
C ARG A 115 -7.99 -7.26 -8.10
N LYS A 116 -8.21 -6.17 -8.85
CA LYS A 116 -7.99 -4.80 -8.38
C LYS A 116 -8.72 -4.53 -7.06
N SER A 117 -9.92 -5.08 -6.89
CA SER A 117 -10.77 -4.83 -5.72
C SER A 117 -10.35 -5.58 -4.44
N TRP A 118 -9.52 -6.62 -4.55
CA TRP A 118 -9.13 -7.44 -3.40
C TRP A 118 -7.61 -7.61 -3.22
N ALA A 119 -6.81 -7.06 -4.12
CA ALA A 119 -5.35 -7.23 -4.11
C ALA A 119 -4.68 -6.73 -2.82
N ALA A 120 -5.12 -5.59 -2.29
CA ALA A 120 -4.58 -5.04 -1.06
C ALA A 120 -4.95 -5.90 0.16
N ALA A 121 -6.20 -6.38 0.22
CA ALA A 121 -6.64 -7.29 1.27
C ALA A 121 -5.89 -8.64 1.24
N ASP A 122 -5.62 -9.16 0.03
CA ASP A 122 -4.81 -10.36 -0.17
C ASP A 122 -3.35 -10.14 0.30
N ALA A 123 -2.77 -9.01 -0.05
CA ALA A 123 -1.42 -8.66 0.38
C ALA A 123 -1.31 -8.53 1.90
N SER A 124 -2.26 -7.85 2.55
CA SER A 124 -2.34 -7.73 4.00
C SER A 124 -2.51 -9.10 4.68
N ARG A 125 -3.43 -9.94 4.18
CA ARG A 125 -3.63 -11.32 4.63
C ARG A 125 -2.34 -12.15 4.50
N ARG A 126 -1.67 -12.07 3.35
CA ARG A 126 -0.43 -12.82 3.11
C ARG A 126 0.69 -12.38 4.04
N GLY A 127 0.78 -11.09 4.35
CA GLY A 127 1.72 -10.58 5.36
C GLY A 127 1.50 -11.21 6.74
N ILE A 128 0.23 -11.32 7.18
CA ILE A 128 -0.13 -12.01 8.43
C ILE A 128 0.24 -13.50 8.39
N GLU A 129 -0.08 -14.20 7.30
CA GLU A 129 0.26 -15.64 7.16
C GLU A 129 1.76 -15.87 7.28
N LEU A 130 2.57 -15.04 6.59
CA LEU A 130 4.02 -15.13 6.67
C LEU A 130 4.55 -14.81 8.07
N ALA A 131 3.95 -13.85 8.78
CA ALA A 131 4.30 -13.59 10.18
C ALA A 131 4.00 -14.78 11.10
N ILE A 132 2.88 -15.47 10.87
CA ILE A 132 2.54 -16.68 11.63
C ILE A 132 3.50 -17.84 11.30
N ILE A 133 3.79 -18.07 10.03
CA ILE A 133 4.72 -19.12 9.57
C ILE A 133 6.10 -18.88 10.18
N SER A 134 6.59 -17.63 10.16
CA SER A 134 7.90 -17.25 10.69
C SER A 134 8.09 -17.54 12.19
N ASN A 135 7.01 -17.78 12.94
CA ASN A 135 7.11 -18.17 14.34
C ASN A 135 7.47 -19.65 14.54
N TYR A 136 7.42 -20.45 13.48
CA TYR A 136 7.81 -21.87 13.47
C TYR A 136 9.17 -22.10 12.82
N GLU A 137 9.89 -21.00 12.50
CA GLU A 137 11.20 -21.02 11.87
C GLU A 137 12.23 -20.38 12.82
N ASP A 138 13.45 -20.90 12.78
CA ASP A 138 14.58 -20.35 13.56
C ASP A 138 15.56 -19.58 12.68
N GLU A 139 15.55 -19.85 11.38
CA GLU A 139 16.50 -19.28 10.41
C GLU A 139 16.22 -17.79 10.15
N ILE A 140 17.31 -17.01 10.08
CA ILE A 140 17.32 -15.63 9.58
C ILE A 140 18.20 -15.60 8.34
N TYR A 141 17.63 -15.25 7.21
CA TYR A 141 18.36 -15.15 5.94
C TYR A 141 19.04 -13.79 5.83
N GLU A 142 20.29 -13.70 6.26
CA GLU A 142 21.01 -12.44 6.44
C GLU A 142 21.16 -11.61 5.16
N SER A 143 21.21 -12.24 3.99
CA SER A 143 21.45 -11.57 2.70
C SER A 143 20.25 -11.60 1.74
N VAL A 144 19.06 -12.03 2.17
CA VAL A 144 17.90 -12.16 1.28
C VAL A 144 17.54 -10.86 0.56
N GLN A 145 17.81 -9.72 1.16
CA GLN A 145 17.56 -8.43 0.53
C GLN A 145 18.56 -8.14 -0.60
N ASN A 146 19.86 -8.28 -0.34
CA ASN A 146 20.94 -7.70 -1.13
C ASN A 146 21.93 -8.71 -1.73
N GLU A 147 21.63 -10.00 -1.69
CA GLU A 147 22.45 -11.01 -2.37
C GLU A 147 22.43 -10.73 -3.89
N ASN A 148 23.64 -10.79 -4.51
CA ASN A 148 23.84 -10.27 -5.87
C ASN A 148 23.10 -11.01 -6.98
N LYS A 149 22.76 -12.28 -6.80
CA LYS A 149 22.12 -13.11 -7.83
C LYS A 149 20.69 -13.53 -7.47
N TRP A 150 20.48 -13.87 -6.21
CA TRP A 150 19.25 -14.47 -5.72
C TRP A 150 18.50 -13.60 -4.72
N GLY A 151 19.05 -12.42 -4.39
CA GLY A 151 18.46 -11.49 -3.47
C GLY A 151 17.27 -10.74 -4.07
N PHE A 152 16.47 -10.14 -3.19
CA PHE A 152 15.29 -9.39 -3.59
C PHE A 152 15.62 -8.21 -4.52
N GLU A 153 16.65 -7.44 -4.20
CA GLU A 153 17.03 -6.25 -4.98
C GLU A 153 17.52 -6.62 -6.38
N SER A 154 18.33 -7.68 -6.50
CA SER A 154 18.81 -8.16 -7.81
C SER A 154 17.71 -8.81 -8.64
N SER A 155 16.76 -9.51 -8.00
CA SER A 155 15.70 -10.24 -8.71
C SER A 155 14.52 -9.36 -9.12
N PHE A 156 14.18 -8.35 -8.34
CA PHE A 156 12.96 -7.56 -8.55
C PHE A 156 13.19 -6.07 -8.77
N LEU A 157 14.32 -5.51 -8.38
CA LEU A 157 14.57 -4.06 -8.41
C LEU A 157 15.67 -3.65 -9.39
N ASP A 158 16.08 -4.53 -10.30
CA ASP A 158 17.16 -4.26 -11.24
C ASP A 158 18.41 -3.69 -10.53
N ASN A 159 18.79 -4.32 -9.42
CA ASN A 159 19.87 -3.90 -8.50
C ASN A 159 19.67 -2.51 -7.85
N SER A 160 18.49 -1.89 -7.99
CA SER A 160 18.12 -0.76 -7.15
C SER A 160 17.82 -1.23 -5.72
N LYS A 161 17.93 -0.31 -4.76
CA LYS A 161 17.70 -0.67 -3.35
C LYS A 161 16.24 -0.48 -2.95
N ILE A 162 15.75 -1.39 -2.09
CA ILE A 162 14.55 -1.12 -1.31
C ILE A 162 14.97 -0.36 -0.05
N GLU A 163 14.48 0.85 0.13
CA GLU A 163 14.89 1.70 1.23
C GLU A 163 13.74 2.57 1.75
N PHE A 164 13.87 2.99 2.99
CA PHE A 164 13.01 4.03 3.53
C PHE A 164 13.44 5.38 2.96
N GLY A 165 12.52 6.13 2.39
CA GLY A 165 12.80 7.45 1.84
C GLY A 165 13.01 8.52 2.91
N LYS A 166 12.66 8.22 4.16
CA LYS A 166 12.81 9.09 5.32
C LYS A 166 12.90 8.25 6.61
N GLU A 167 13.54 8.78 7.62
CA GLU A 167 13.53 8.18 8.95
C GLU A 167 12.10 8.05 9.49
N LEU A 168 11.81 6.91 10.14
CA LEU A 168 10.47 6.61 10.65
C LEU A 168 10.12 7.53 11.82
N ASN A 169 9.04 8.29 11.64
CA ASN A 169 8.50 9.17 12.67
C ASN A 169 7.08 9.61 12.25
N ASN A 170 6.06 9.42 12.90
CA ASN A 170 4.61 9.69 12.69
C ASN A 170 4.20 10.78 11.67
N TRP A 171 4.97 10.99 10.61
CA TRP A 171 4.77 12.02 9.60
C TRP A 171 3.87 11.54 8.45
N VAL A 172 3.78 10.25 8.16
CA VAL A 172 2.91 9.73 7.10
C VAL A 172 1.45 10.03 7.41
N ILE A 173 1.00 9.72 8.63
CA ILE A 173 -0.39 9.98 9.04
C ILE A 173 -0.76 11.48 8.98
N GLN A 174 0.22 12.36 9.15
CA GLN A 174 0.03 13.81 9.07
C GLN A 174 -0.08 14.33 7.63
N ASN A 175 0.31 13.53 6.65
CA ASN A 175 0.35 13.89 5.23
C ASN A 175 -0.59 13.02 4.37
N ILE A 176 -1.53 12.34 5.00
CA ILE A 176 -2.57 11.58 4.31
C ILE A 176 -3.58 12.54 3.66
N LEU A 177 -4.00 12.19 2.46
CA LEU A 177 -5.04 12.88 1.72
C LEU A 177 -6.32 12.05 1.73
N PHE A 178 -7.46 12.71 1.87
CA PHE A 178 -8.78 12.08 1.85
C PHE A 178 -9.61 12.60 0.68
N LYS A 179 -10.44 11.72 0.11
CA LYS A 179 -11.40 12.03 -0.94
C LYS A 179 -12.68 12.60 -0.30
N VAL A 180 -12.61 13.86 0.13
CA VAL A 180 -13.70 14.48 0.92
C VAL A 180 -14.89 14.87 0.05
N LEU A 181 -14.65 15.38 -1.15
CA LEU A 181 -15.70 15.98 -1.99
C LEU A 181 -16.36 14.96 -2.93
N PHE A 182 -15.58 14.05 -3.50
CA PHE A 182 -16.07 13.13 -4.52
C PHE A 182 -15.62 11.69 -4.24
N PRO A 183 -16.52 10.69 -4.31
CA PRO A 183 -16.18 9.28 -4.16
C PRO A 183 -15.58 8.70 -5.46
N ALA A 184 -14.50 9.31 -5.93
CA ALA A 184 -13.81 8.94 -7.15
C ALA A 184 -12.33 8.64 -6.87
N GLU A 185 -11.69 7.91 -7.77
CA GLU A 185 -10.25 7.67 -7.72
C GLU A 185 -9.49 9.00 -7.59
N PHE A 186 -8.38 9.02 -6.81
CA PHE A 186 -7.74 10.27 -6.41
C PHE A 186 -7.26 11.11 -7.60
N HIS A 187 -6.66 10.48 -8.61
CA HIS A 187 -6.20 11.17 -9.82
C HIS A 187 -7.36 11.72 -10.68
N GLY A 188 -8.56 11.19 -10.52
CA GLY A 188 -9.77 11.66 -11.20
C GLY A 188 -10.51 12.82 -10.52
N GLN A 189 -10.12 13.21 -9.28
CA GLN A 189 -10.86 14.20 -8.48
C GLN A 189 -11.04 15.53 -9.21
N SER A 190 -9.98 16.07 -9.83
CA SER A 190 -10.04 17.35 -10.56
C SER A 190 -10.91 17.27 -11.82
N ALA A 191 -10.91 16.13 -12.51
CA ALA A 191 -11.78 15.94 -13.68
C ALA A 191 -13.26 15.85 -13.27
N VAL A 192 -13.57 15.17 -12.17
CA VAL A 192 -14.93 15.13 -11.61
C VAL A 192 -15.39 16.51 -11.17
N GLU A 193 -14.54 17.26 -10.48
CA GLU A 193 -14.85 18.63 -10.07
C GLU A 193 -15.12 19.54 -11.28
N ALA A 194 -14.28 19.47 -12.30
CA ALA A 194 -14.47 20.25 -13.53
C ALA A 194 -15.80 19.87 -14.23
N ALA A 195 -16.11 18.59 -14.32
CA ALA A 195 -17.37 18.11 -14.91
C ALA A 195 -18.60 18.62 -14.13
N ILE A 196 -18.55 18.63 -12.80
CA ILE A 196 -19.64 19.16 -11.97
C ILE A 196 -19.81 20.67 -12.18
N ARG A 197 -18.72 21.43 -12.18
CA ARG A 197 -18.77 22.89 -12.40
C ARG A 197 -19.31 23.26 -13.78
N LEU A 198 -19.04 22.47 -14.80
CA LEU A 198 -19.50 22.70 -16.17
C LEU A 198 -20.89 22.10 -16.47
N SER A 199 -21.44 21.30 -15.55
CA SER A 199 -22.66 20.51 -15.80
C SER A 199 -23.87 21.35 -16.20
N GLU A 200 -24.06 22.53 -15.60
CA GLU A 200 -25.20 23.41 -15.94
C GLU A 200 -25.09 23.93 -17.36
N GLU A 201 -23.91 24.39 -17.77
CA GLU A 201 -23.68 24.89 -19.12
C GLU A 201 -23.81 23.78 -20.15
N PHE A 202 -23.23 22.62 -19.84
CA PHE A 202 -23.32 21.42 -20.69
C PHE A 202 -24.77 20.99 -20.89
N ASN A 203 -25.57 20.87 -19.83
CA ASN A 203 -26.97 20.43 -19.91
C ASN A 203 -27.84 21.43 -20.69
N LYS A 204 -27.59 22.72 -20.59
CA LYS A 204 -28.30 23.76 -21.36
C LYS A 204 -27.99 23.71 -22.87
N ASN A 205 -26.84 23.19 -23.24
CA ASN A 205 -26.30 23.24 -24.60
C ASN A 205 -25.88 21.88 -25.16
N ILE A 206 -26.42 20.78 -24.64
CA ILE A 206 -25.94 19.42 -24.93
C ILE A 206 -25.83 19.11 -26.42
N ASN A 207 -26.74 19.64 -27.23
CA ASN A 207 -26.79 19.44 -28.68
C ASN A 207 -25.72 20.28 -29.44
N LYS A 208 -25.00 21.15 -28.75
CA LYS A 208 -23.96 22.01 -29.35
C LYS A 208 -22.54 21.47 -29.13
N PHE A 209 -22.38 20.47 -28.27
CA PHE A 209 -21.09 19.88 -27.99
C PHE A 209 -20.84 18.69 -28.92
N GLU A 210 -19.75 18.74 -29.68
CA GLU A 210 -19.29 17.65 -30.54
C GLU A 210 -18.26 16.76 -29.86
N LYS A 211 -17.50 17.31 -28.89
CA LYS A 211 -16.37 16.62 -28.25
C LYS A 211 -16.05 17.18 -26.88
N VAL A 212 -15.67 16.32 -25.97
CA VAL A 212 -15.04 16.66 -24.68
C VAL A 212 -13.57 16.23 -24.72
N ASN A 213 -12.65 17.14 -24.43
CA ASN A 213 -11.24 16.85 -24.28
C ASN A 213 -10.86 17.00 -22.80
N ILE A 214 -10.23 15.98 -22.24
CA ILE A 214 -9.72 15.99 -20.88
C ILE A 214 -8.19 15.99 -20.96
N TYR A 215 -7.57 17.02 -20.37
CA TYR A 215 -6.11 17.13 -20.25
C TYR A 215 -5.74 16.83 -18.81
N THR A 216 -4.95 15.78 -18.62
CA THR A 216 -4.56 15.29 -17.30
C THR A 216 -3.11 14.83 -17.30
N HIS A 217 -2.59 14.41 -16.15
CA HIS A 217 -1.23 13.87 -16.02
C HIS A 217 -1.17 12.35 -16.35
N GLU A 218 0.00 11.86 -16.63
CA GLU A 218 0.23 10.48 -17.11
C GLU A 218 -0.42 9.37 -16.25
N PRO A 219 -0.43 9.44 -14.91
CA PRO A 219 -1.03 8.38 -14.07
C PRO A 219 -2.56 8.38 -14.00
N ALA A 220 -3.24 9.38 -14.55
CA ALA A 220 -4.69 9.53 -14.44
C ALA A 220 -5.48 8.79 -15.51
#